data_7336afcb96a81c0660f2c524d879de4a
#
_entry.id   7336afcb96a81c0660f2c524d879de4a
#
_cell.length_a   1.000
_cell.length_b   1.000
_cell.length_c   1.000
_cell.angle_alpha   90.00
_cell.angle_beta   90.00
_cell.angle_gamma   90.00
#
_symmetry.space_group_name_H-M   'P 1'
#
loop_
_entity.id
_entity.type
_entity.pdbx_description
1 polymer ?
#
loop_
_entity_poly.entity_id
_entity_poly.type
_entity_poly.pdbx_seq_one_letter_code
_entity_poly.pdbx_strand_id
1 'polypeptide(L)'
;MFEDAMVPIESYEIDPHPNYTLFKLHTKKGTVPLYTSLEVNENLRREFRRPITHDIITGVVAGFDLKIMKCIIDHVEDSIYFAKLYLDRSGEEIVSIDIRPSDVLILLKTTKFPLFVSQKVLDATAQEGI
;
A
#
# COMPACT_ATOMS: atom_id res chain seq x y z
N MET A 1 15.24 19.68 -13.52
CA MET A 1 14.93 18.77 -12.41
C MET A 1 13.96 17.70 -12.87
N PHE A 2 14.21 16.50 -12.47
CA PHE A 2 13.39 15.37 -12.91
C PHE A 2 12.33 15.05 -11.87
N GLU A 3 11.12 14.82 -12.34
CA GLU A 3 10.07 14.32 -11.47
C GLU A 3 10.34 12.86 -11.16
N ASP A 4 10.00 12.45 -9.96
CA ASP A 4 10.10 11.07 -9.55
C ASP A 4 9.00 10.26 -10.27
N ALA A 5 9.41 9.35 -11.13
CA ALA A 5 8.47 8.55 -11.90
C ALA A 5 7.71 7.57 -10.99
N MET A 6 6.44 7.39 -11.25
CA MET A 6 5.59 6.43 -10.55
C MET A 6 5.48 5.16 -11.36
N VAL A 7 5.86 4.04 -10.73
CA VAL A 7 5.88 2.74 -11.39
C VAL A 7 4.71 1.90 -10.85
N PRO A 8 3.84 1.40 -11.72
CA PRO A 8 2.71 0.59 -11.26
C PRO A 8 3.17 -0.72 -10.62
N ILE A 9 2.56 -1.05 -9.50
CA ILE A 9 2.71 -2.36 -8.88
C ILE A 9 1.67 -3.25 -9.53
N GLU A 10 2.13 -4.29 -10.21
CA GLU A 10 1.27 -5.14 -11.02
C GLU A 10 0.67 -6.32 -10.26
N SER A 11 1.42 -6.82 -9.28
CA SER A 11 0.98 -7.97 -8.49
C SER A 11 1.77 -8.01 -7.18
N TYR A 12 1.36 -8.86 -6.28
CA TYR A 12 2.13 -9.13 -5.09
C TYR A 12 2.00 -10.59 -4.66
N GLU A 13 3.01 -11.06 -3.93
CA GLU A 13 3.01 -12.39 -3.33
C GLU A 13 3.07 -12.24 -1.83
N ILE A 14 2.41 -13.15 -1.13
CA ILE A 14 2.44 -13.20 0.33
C ILE A 14 3.30 -14.41 0.72
N ASP A 15 4.34 -14.15 1.50
CA ASP A 15 5.25 -15.18 1.99
C ASP A 15 5.21 -15.19 3.52
N PRO A 16 4.39 -16.05 4.13
CA PRO A 16 4.28 -16.08 5.59
C PRO A 16 5.47 -16.78 6.22
N HIS A 17 6.01 -16.16 7.27
CA HIS A 17 7.09 -16.69 8.09
C HIS A 17 6.62 -16.82 9.54
N PRO A 18 7.34 -17.58 10.38
CA PRO A 18 6.92 -17.77 11.77
C PRO A 18 6.78 -16.50 12.58
N ASN A 19 7.60 -15.47 12.29
CA ASN A 19 7.64 -14.24 13.07
C ASN A 19 7.17 -13.00 12.34
N TYR A 20 6.90 -13.10 11.06
CA TYR A 20 6.49 -11.95 10.24
C TYR A 20 5.83 -12.44 8.95
N THR A 21 5.26 -11.50 8.22
CA THR A 21 4.73 -11.77 6.88
C THR A 21 5.49 -10.89 5.90
N LEU A 22 6.01 -11.49 4.85
CA LEU A 22 6.71 -10.78 3.79
C LEU A 22 5.80 -10.66 2.58
N PHE A 23 5.62 -9.43 2.10
CA PHE A 23 4.94 -9.16 0.84
C PHE A 23 5.98 -8.78 -0.20
N LYS A 24 5.92 -9.40 -1.36
CA LYS A 24 6.78 -9.05 -2.48
C LYS A 24 5.92 -8.32 -3.50
N LEU A 25 6.12 -7.02 -3.63
CA LEU A 25 5.35 -6.19 -4.55
C LEU A 25 6.10 -6.09 -5.86
N HIS A 26 5.50 -6.63 -6.92
CA HIS A 26 6.17 -6.77 -8.23
C HIS A 26 5.85 -5.63 -9.18
N THR A 27 6.90 -5.06 -9.76
CA THR A 27 6.81 -4.06 -10.82
C THR A 27 7.67 -4.51 -11.99
N LYS A 28 7.52 -3.85 -13.13
CA LYS A 28 8.37 -4.10 -14.30
C LYS A 28 9.83 -3.71 -14.07
N LYS A 29 10.08 -2.88 -13.08
CA LYS A 29 11.41 -2.32 -12.81
C LYS A 29 12.06 -2.85 -11.53
N GLY A 30 11.40 -3.76 -10.84
CA GLY A 30 11.95 -4.35 -9.62
C GLY A 30 10.86 -4.80 -8.66
N THR A 31 11.30 -5.41 -7.57
CA THR A 31 10.41 -5.93 -6.53
C THR A 31 10.68 -5.20 -5.22
N VAL A 32 9.61 -4.81 -4.52
CA VAL A 32 9.68 -4.19 -3.21
C VAL A 32 9.36 -5.25 -2.15
N PRO A 33 10.32 -5.58 -1.27
CA PRO A 33 10.06 -6.52 -0.18
C PRO A 33 9.49 -5.75 1.02
N LEU A 34 8.28 -6.07 1.41
CA LEU A 34 7.60 -5.40 2.49
C LEU A 34 7.44 -6.34 3.68
N TYR A 35 8.19 -6.09 4.75
CA TYR A 35 8.12 -6.90 5.97
C TYR A 35 7.05 -6.36 6.89
N THR A 36 6.12 -7.21 7.29
CA THR A 36 4.99 -6.83 8.11
C THR A 36 4.80 -7.80 9.27
N SER A 37 3.91 -7.47 10.19
CA SER A 37 3.61 -8.35 11.33
C SER A 37 2.77 -9.55 10.88
N LEU A 38 2.72 -10.58 11.73
CA LEU A 38 1.87 -11.74 11.49
C LEU A 38 0.39 -11.35 11.37
N GLU A 39 -0.02 -10.37 12.13
CA GLU A 39 -1.40 -9.90 12.16
C GLU A 39 -1.90 -9.45 10.79
N VAL A 40 -1.02 -8.87 9.98
CA VAL A 40 -1.41 -8.41 8.64
C VAL A 40 -1.91 -9.58 7.79
N ASN A 41 -1.18 -10.70 7.80
CA ASN A 41 -1.59 -11.87 7.04
C ASN A 41 -2.90 -12.45 7.57
N GLU A 42 -3.07 -12.47 8.89
CA GLU A 42 -4.30 -12.93 9.50
C GLU A 42 -5.48 -12.08 9.07
N ASN A 43 -5.32 -10.77 9.03
CA ASN A 43 -6.36 -9.85 8.57
C ASN A 43 -6.70 -10.06 7.10
N LEU A 44 -5.72 -10.34 6.25
CA LEU A 44 -5.94 -10.61 4.84
C LEU A 44 -6.67 -11.92 4.58
N ARG A 45 -6.41 -12.94 5.40
CA ARG A 45 -7.02 -14.26 5.25
C ARG A 45 -8.38 -14.37 5.93
N ARG A 46 -8.74 -13.35 6.65
CA ARG A 46 -9.92 -13.33 7.47
C ARG A 46 -11.20 -13.35 6.65
N GLU A 47 -12.01 -14.34 6.88
CA GLU A 47 -13.32 -14.46 6.25
C GLU A 47 -14.44 -13.93 7.13
N PHE A 48 -14.11 -13.65 8.36
CA PHE A 48 -15.07 -13.30 9.36
C PHE A 48 -15.72 -11.94 9.14
N ARG A 49 -16.92 -11.80 9.66
CA ARG A 49 -17.82 -10.67 9.39
C ARG A 49 -17.66 -9.51 10.35
N ARG A 50 -16.92 -9.71 11.44
CA ARG A 50 -16.74 -8.64 12.40
C ARG A 50 -15.82 -7.57 11.82
N PRO A 51 -16.23 -6.29 11.84
CA PRO A 51 -15.41 -5.23 11.27
C PRO A 51 -14.07 -5.09 11.97
N ILE A 52 -13.03 -4.79 11.20
CA ILE A 52 -11.73 -4.40 11.71
C ILE A 52 -11.53 -2.90 11.48
N THR A 53 -10.46 -2.34 12.05
CA THR A 53 -10.19 -0.90 11.93
C THR A 53 -10.22 -0.42 10.47
N HIS A 54 -9.67 -1.21 9.55
CA HIS A 54 -9.64 -0.85 8.13
C HIS A 54 -11.04 -0.71 7.52
N ASP A 55 -12.00 -1.43 8.04
CA ASP A 55 -13.38 -1.33 7.57
C ASP A 55 -13.99 0.02 7.92
N ILE A 56 -13.53 0.64 9.01
CA ILE A 56 -13.96 1.99 9.39
C ILE A 56 -13.53 2.97 8.31
N ILE A 57 -12.30 2.85 7.81
CA ILE A 57 -11.79 3.70 6.74
C ILE A 57 -12.66 3.57 5.50
N THR A 58 -12.96 2.34 5.09
CA THR A 58 -13.82 2.07 3.94
C THR A 58 -15.20 2.68 4.15
N GLY A 59 -15.75 2.56 5.36
CA GLY A 59 -17.06 3.13 5.70
C GLY A 59 -17.08 4.65 5.64
N VAL A 60 -16.04 5.30 6.15
CA VAL A 60 -15.92 6.76 6.11
C VAL A 60 -15.81 7.25 4.67
N VAL A 61 -14.98 6.59 3.88
CA VAL A 61 -14.81 6.94 2.46
C VAL A 61 -16.15 6.84 1.72
N ALA A 62 -16.87 5.75 1.90
CA ALA A 62 -18.17 5.57 1.24
C ALA A 62 -19.22 6.54 1.78
N GLY A 63 -19.25 6.75 3.11
CA GLY A 63 -20.27 7.57 3.75
C GLY A 63 -20.15 9.06 3.45
N PHE A 64 -18.95 9.55 3.15
CA PHE A 64 -18.71 10.96 2.85
C PHE A 64 -18.46 11.23 1.37
N ASP A 65 -18.81 10.27 0.52
CA ASP A 65 -18.68 10.42 -0.93
C ASP A 65 -17.26 10.72 -1.38
N LEU A 66 -16.31 10.08 -0.74
CA LEU A 66 -14.90 10.16 -1.11
C LEU A 66 -14.56 8.99 -2.02
N LYS A 67 -13.57 9.17 -2.86
CA LYS A 67 -13.08 8.12 -3.74
C LYS A 67 -11.59 7.94 -3.53
N ILE A 68 -11.16 6.71 -3.31
CA ILE A 68 -9.75 6.41 -3.27
C ILE A 68 -9.23 6.39 -4.70
N MET A 69 -8.32 7.29 -5.03
CA MET A 69 -7.77 7.42 -6.36
C MET A 69 -6.62 6.45 -6.59
N LYS A 70 -5.68 6.42 -5.67
CA LYS A 70 -4.45 5.63 -5.79
C LYS A 70 -3.69 5.66 -4.49
N CYS A 71 -2.71 4.77 -4.39
CA CYS A 71 -1.71 4.80 -3.34
C CYS A 71 -0.33 4.83 -3.97
N ILE A 72 0.58 5.59 -3.40
CA ILE A 72 1.97 5.65 -3.85
C ILE A 72 2.90 5.38 -2.68
N ILE A 73 3.76 4.37 -2.83
CA ILE A 73 4.86 4.13 -1.91
C ILE A 73 5.98 5.06 -2.38
N ASP A 74 6.22 6.14 -1.64
CA ASP A 74 7.06 7.24 -2.10
C ASP A 74 8.33 7.49 -1.30
N HIS A 75 8.57 6.69 -0.26
CA HIS A 75 9.76 6.86 0.57
C HIS A 75 10.14 5.55 1.23
N VAL A 76 11.43 5.34 1.40
CA VAL A 76 11.97 4.21 2.18
C VAL A 76 13.14 4.73 3.01
N GLU A 77 13.21 4.28 4.26
CA GLU A 77 14.27 4.65 5.18
C GLU A 77 14.50 3.48 6.13
N ASP A 78 15.75 2.99 6.19
CA ASP A 78 16.12 1.84 7.03
C ASP A 78 15.19 0.64 6.80
N SER A 79 14.92 0.33 5.54
CA SER A 79 14.03 -0.77 5.12
C SER A 79 12.57 -0.60 5.53
N ILE A 80 12.18 0.58 6.01
CA ILE A 80 10.81 0.91 6.34
C ILE A 80 10.22 1.75 5.21
N TYR A 81 9.11 1.29 4.66
CA TYR A 81 8.45 1.93 3.53
C TYR A 81 7.31 2.83 3.99
N PHE A 82 7.18 3.97 3.32
CA PHE A 82 6.14 4.97 3.60
C PHE A 82 5.30 5.17 2.36
N ALA A 83 4.01 5.37 2.57
CA ALA A 83 3.06 5.53 1.47
C ALA A 83 2.09 6.67 1.73
N LYS A 84 1.46 7.13 0.64
CA LYS A 84 0.38 8.09 0.70
C LYS A 84 -0.82 7.56 -0.06
N LEU A 85 -1.98 7.72 0.55
CA LEU A 85 -3.25 7.39 -0.05
C LEU A 85 -3.87 8.68 -0.56
N TYR A 86 -4.25 8.70 -1.83
CA TYR A 86 -4.84 9.89 -2.46
C TYR A 86 -6.34 9.73 -2.57
N LEU A 87 -7.06 10.70 -2.05
CA LEU A 87 -8.52 10.69 -2.01
C LEU A 87 -9.05 11.86 -2.82
N ASP A 88 -10.11 11.60 -3.58
CA ASP A 88 -10.81 12.62 -4.35
C ASP A 88 -12.16 12.89 -3.68
N ARG A 89 -12.42 14.17 -3.45
CA ARG A 89 -13.69 14.63 -2.89
C ARG A 89 -14.51 15.26 -4.00
N SER A 90 -15.41 14.48 -4.57
CA SER A 90 -16.40 14.96 -5.57
C SER A 90 -15.79 15.69 -6.77
N GLY A 91 -14.55 15.34 -7.14
CA GLY A 91 -13.85 16.00 -8.26
C GLY A 91 -13.34 17.38 -7.96
N GLU A 92 -13.54 17.91 -6.75
CA GLU A 92 -13.18 19.26 -6.39
C GLU A 92 -11.84 19.39 -5.68
N GLU A 93 -11.47 18.38 -4.93
CA GLU A 93 -10.32 18.47 -4.06
C GLU A 93 -9.63 17.11 -3.94
N ILE A 94 -8.32 17.12 -4.01
CA ILE A 94 -7.52 15.92 -3.80
C ILE A 94 -6.75 16.08 -2.50
N VAL A 95 -6.89 15.10 -1.62
CA VAL A 95 -6.22 15.07 -0.33
C VAL A 95 -5.34 13.83 -0.27
N SER A 96 -4.14 13.97 0.27
CA SER A 96 -3.29 12.82 0.53
C SER A 96 -3.15 12.61 2.03
N ILE A 97 -3.12 11.36 2.44
CA ILE A 97 -2.89 10.99 3.84
C ILE A 97 -1.77 9.98 3.91
N ASP A 98 -1.02 10.04 5.00
CA ASP A 98 0.02 9.05 5.25
C ASP A 98 -0.63 7.73 5.64
N ILE A 99 -0.11 6.63 5.10
CA ILE A 99 -0.63 5.31 5.39
C ILE A 99 0.53 4.31 5.31
N ARG A 100 0.47 3.27 6.10
CA ARG A 100 1.46 2.20 6.01
C ARG A 100 1.12 1.32 4.81
N PRO A 101 2.12 0.87 4.03
CA PRO A 101 1.86 -0.01 2.89
C PRO A 101 1.07 -1.28 3.25
N SER A 102 1.30 -1.84 4.43
CA SER A 102 0.56 -3.02 4.88
C SER A 102 -0.94 -2.74 5.03
N ASP A 103 -1.30 -1.54 5.49
CA ASP A 103 -2.71 -1.15 5.63
C ASP A 103 -3.37 -1.02 4.27
N VAL A 104 -2.62 -0.55 3.27
CA VAL A 104 -3.11 -0.45 1.89
C VAL A 104 -3.50 -1.82 1.35
N LEU A 105 -2.66 -2.84 1.60
CA LEU A 105 -2.94 -4.19 1.14
C LEU A 105 -4.23 -4.74 1.75
N ILE A 106 -4.49 -4.40 3.01
CA ILE A 106 -5.73 -4.80 3.68
C ILE A 106 -6.93 -4.07 3.06
N LEU A 107 -6.79 -2.77 2.78
CA LEU A 107 -7.85 -1.99 2.14
C LEU A 107 -8.19 -2.53 0.74
N LEU A 108 -7.20 -3.00 -0.01
CA LEU A 108 -7.40 -3.55 -1.34
C LEU A 108 -8.29 -4.79 -1.34
N LYS A 109 -8.50 -5.40 -0.18
CA LYS A 109 -9.38 -6.56 -0.05
C LYS A 109 -10.85 -6.18 -0.33
N THR A 110 -11.24 -4.97 0.02
CA THR A 110 -12.62 -4.52 -0.14
C THR A 110 -12.80 -3.37 -1.12
N THR A 111 -11.72 -2.67 -1.46
CA THR A 111 -11.77 -1.51 -2.34
C THR A 111 -10.67 -1.63 -3.38
N LYS A 112 -10.98 -1.36 -4.64
CA LYS A 112 -10.02 -1.45 -5.73
C LYS A 112 -9.48 -0.07 -6.07
N PHE A 113 -8.16 0.05 -6.16
CA PHE A 113 -7.48 1.26 -6.59
C PHE A 113 -6.07 0.90 -7.05
N PRO A 114 -5.46 1.71 -7.93
CA PRO A 114 -4.10 1.42 -8.39
C PRO A 114 -3.06 1.71 -7.31
N LEU A 115 -2.02 0.89 -7.31
CA LEU A 115 -0.92 0.98 -6.37
C LEU A 115 0.36 1.25 -7.16
N PHE A 116 1.13 2.26 -6.72
CA PHE A 116 2.37 2.66 -7.37
C PHE A 116 3.51 2.69 -6.37
N VAL A 117 4.73 2.59 -6.89
CA VAL A 117 5.94 2.87 -6.13
C VAL A 117 6.79 3.86 -6.93
N SER A 118 7.43 4.79 -6.26
CA SER A 118 8.28 5.76 -6.95
C SER A 118 9.58 5.10 -7.42
N GLN A 119 10.12 5.59 -8.52
CA GLN A 119 11.40 5.10 -9.05
C GLN A 119 12.51 5.28 -8.02
N LYS A 120 12.47 6.38 -7.29
CA LYS A 120 13.42 6.68 -6.22
C LYS A 120 13.44 5.60 -5.14
N VAL A 121 12.28 5.07 -4.77
CA VAL A 121 12.17 3.97 -3.79
C VAL A 121 12.75 2.69 -4.38
N LEU A 122 12.46 2.40 -5.64
CA LEU A 122 13.03 1.22 -6.30
C LEU A 122 14.55 1.30 -6.37
N ASP A 123 15.09 2.46 -6.68
CA ASP A 123 16.54 2.66 -6.73
C ASP A 123 17.19 2.45 -5.36
N ALA A 124 16.57 3.00 -4.33
CA ALA A 124 17.06 2.83 -2.95
C ALA A 124 17.01 1.37 -2.52
N THR A 125 15.93 0.66 -2.86
CA THR A 125 15.77 -0.76 -2.55
C THR A 125 16.87 -1.59 -3.22
N ALA A 126 17.17 -1.30 -4.48
CA ALA A 126 18.22 -1.99 -5.22
C ALA A 126 19.59 -1.75 -4.58
N GLN A 127 19.87 -0.53 -4.12
CA GLN A 127 21.13 -0.18 -3.47
C GLN A 127 21.33 -0.91 -2.14
N GLU A 128 20.27 -1.25 -1.45
CA GLU A 128 20.35 -1.99 -0.21
C GLU A 128 20.57 -3.48 -0.42
N GLY A 129 20.60 -3.94 -1.67
CA GLY A 129 20.85 -5.33 -1.99
C GLY A 129 19.69 -6.27 -1.67
N ILE A 130 18.53 -5.74 -1.61
CA ILE A 130 17.33 -6.52 -1.26
C ILE A 130 16.67 -7.09 -2.50
#